data_93618122fd383e97b1fbecd7d2159a8d
#
_entry.id   93618122fd383e97b1fbecd7d2159a8d
#
_cell.length_a   1.000
_cell.length_b   1.000
_cell.length_c   1.000
_cell.angle_alpha   90.00
_cell.angle_beta   90.00
_cell.angle_gamma   90.00
#
_symmetry.space_group_name_H-M   'P 1'
#
loop_
_entity.id
_entity.type
_entity.pdbx_description
1 polymer ?
#
loop_
_entity_poly.entity_id
_entity_poly.type
_entity_poly.pdbx_seq_one_letter_code
_entity_poly.pdbx_strand_id
1 'polypeptide(L)'
;MRPPLPLVPSPLSPFTQPNMLKKHTLFEIRHLRESEDRVEFKKANQGLFSYNGSGKSKATDRRKCILGYVVAFCNEGGGELIFGVDDAYPHRIVGTQQSQDQLGQLESDIYRDVGIRTAVYELFEDEANRTGRVLVIHIPGRPKGKLYKFEDVPLMRVGEELKVMPDDVIRDILLENENDFSAEICPAATLDDLDAEAIEILKRKYAAKQRNTHFLTLDHTQILSDLGLIADGQLTYAALILVGKTSALARLLPQAKIVLEYRHDTNAIPYNNRTEYATCFFKTADRLWADINLRNDKIDISDGLYLLNLPLYNEEVVREAVNNAIAHRDYRCQSEIFVLQSPEQLIVKNAGGFPRGVNLQNLLSVCSTPRNRLLADVLAKTGVVERSGQGIDKIVKNTLSEGKKMPDYSHSDDFGVELHLSSEIEDVAFALFLEAMQKELPEEQRLSVFEIVALNQIREESHANLPADTLQSLLSKGMIERRGRTKGTHYVLSKVYYEYSGNEGLYSKHLRWNEKQAHICILGHFENFKRAKMKDFVTVLEPHMTRRQIRMLIDQLVTQNMLLRVGKGSATHYELHPDYEKQQKMQAQALEIGMAALQNQDEHGKDTTETFTDNEL
;
A
#
# COMPACT_ATOMS: atom_id res chain seq x y z
N MET A 1 -5.54 -55.11 -41.57
CA MET A 1 -5.73 -53.68 -41.90
C MET A 1 -6.67 -53.08 -40.86
N ARG A 2 -6.16 -52.27 -39.94
CA ARG A 2 -6.97 -51.48 -39.00
C ARG A 2 -7.18 -50.10 -39.64
N PRO A 3 -8.36 -49.48 -39.52
CA PRO A 3 -8.59 -48.14 -40.04
C PRO A 3 -7.82 -47.08 -39.20
N PRO A 4 -7.42 -45.96 -39.79
CA PRO A 4 -6.69 -44.91 -39.07
C PRO A 4 -7.61 -44.17 -38.08
N LEU A 5 -7.10 -43.90 -36.88
CA LEU A 5 -7.73 -43.06 -35.86
C LEU A 5 -7.89 -41.63 -36.37
N PRO A 6 -8.99 -40.94 -36.01
CA PRO A 6 -9.16 -39.55 -36.40
C PRO A 6 -8.18 -38.66 -35.66
N LEU A 7 -7.54 -37.73 -36.38
CA LEU A 7 -6.70 -36.67 -35.89
C LEU A 7 -7.51 -35.78 -34.93
N VAL A 8 -7.10 -35.75 -33.65
CA VAL A 8 -7.59 -34.77 -32.68
C VAL A 8 -6.97 -33.42 -33.07
N PRO A 9 -7.76 -32.37 -33.29
CA PRO A 9 -7.18 -31.05 -33.52
C PRO A 9 -6.46 -30.58 -32.24
N SER A 10 -5.23 -30.11 -32.38
CA SER A 10 -4.48 -29.46 -31.33
C SER A 10 -5.28 -28.28 -30.75
N PRO A 11 -5.20 -28.02 -29.42
CA PRO A 11 -5.88 -26.87 -28.84
C PRO A 11 -5.28 -25.58 -29.42
N LEU A 12 -6.11 -24.85 -30.16
CA LEU A 12 -5.84 -23.48 -30.57
C LEU A 12 -5.49 -22.67 -29.31
N SER A 13 -4.40 -21.91 -29.39
CA SER A 13 -4.00 -20.95 -28.37
C SER A 13 -5.20 -20.12 -27.93
N PRO A 14 -5.31 -19.77 -26.62
CA PRO A 14 -6.37 -18.91 -26.18
C PRO A 14 -6.15 -17.51 -26.76
N PHE A 15 -6.80 -17.23 -27.88
CA PHE A 15 -7.11 -15.87 -28.26
C PHE A 15 -7.95 -15.32 -27.12
N THR A 16 -7.35 -14.44 -26.32
CA THR A 16 -8.05 -13.58 -25.38
C THR A 16 -9.29 -13.04 -26.08
N GLN A 17 -10.47 -13.38 -25.57
CA GLN A 17 -11.72 -12.78 -26.01
C GLN A 17 -11.54 -11.26 -25.96
N PRO A 18 -11.91 -10.50 -27.01
CA PRO A 18 -11.86 -9.05 -26.93
C PRO A 18 -12.77 -8.65 -25.77
N ASN A 19 -12.19 -7.93 -24.77
CA ASN A 19 -12.96 -7.27 -23.74
C ASN A 19 -14.06 -6.50 -24.44
N MET A 20 -15.32 -6.87 -24.22
CA MET A 20 -16.44 -6.14 -24.80
C MET A 20 -16.36 -4.71 -24.30
N LEU A 21 -16.18 -3.77 -25.22
CA LEU A 21 -16.11 -2.36 -24.94
C LEU A 21 -17.36 -1.95 -24.13
N LYS A 22 -17.17 -1.50 -22.90
CA LYS A 22 -18.27 -0.96 -22.09
C LYS A 22 -18.65 0.38 -22.70
N LYS A 23 -19.78 0.43 -23.43
CA LYS A 23 -20.31 1.68 -23.99
C LYS A 23 -20.96 2.48 -22.86
N HIS A 24 -20.70 3.78 -22.84
CA HIS A 24 -21.38 4.70 -21.94
C HIS A 24 -22.86 4.87 -22.30
N THR A 25 -23.68 5.21 -21.31
CA THR A 25 -25.01 5.74 -21.50
C THR A 25 -24.94 7.27 -21.63
N LEU A 26 -25.95 7.91 -22.20
CA LEU A 26 -26.04 9.37 -22.25
C LEU A 26 -26.07 10.01 -20.87
N PHE A 27 -26.63 9.31 -19.88
CA PHE A 27 -26.62 9.76 -18.49
C PHE A 27 -25.20 9.78 -17.92
N GLU A 28 -24.42 8.73 -18.14
CA GLU A 28 -23.00 8.68 -17.72
C GLU A 28 -22.22 9.80 -18.40
N ILE A 29 -22.32 9.98 -19.72
CA ILE A 29 -21.61 11.03 -20.47
C ILE A 29 -21.84 12.43 -19.89
N ARG A 30 -23.06 12.75 -19.46
CA ARG A 30 -23.38 14.06 -18.86
C ARG A 30 -22.65 14.33 -17.53
N HIS A 31 -22.13 13.29 -16.89
CA HIS A 31 -21.50 13.37 -15.56
C HIS A 31 -20.01 13.01 -15.57
N LEU A 32 -19.43 12.64 -16.70
CA LEU A 32 -17.99 12.42 -16.83
C LEU A 32 -17.21 13.72 -16.59
N ARG A 33 -15.98 13.61 -16.09
CA ARG A 33 -15.08 14.74 -15.86
C ARG A 33 -13.80 14.55 -16.68
N GLU A 34 -13.43 15.53 -17.47
CA GLU A 34 -12.32 15.42 -18.44
C GLU A 34 -11.00 14.94 -17.83
N SER A 35 -10.63 15.47 -16.67
CA SER A 35 -9.36 15.12 -16.00
C SER A 35 -9.39 13.78 -15.28
N GLU A 36 -10.54 13.42 -14.68
CA GLU A 36 -10.67 12.22 -13.84
C GLU A 36 -10.97 10.97 -14.68
N ASP A 37 -11.84 11.12 -15.70
CA ASP A 37 -12.36 10.01 -16.48
C ASP A 37 -11.61 9.79 -17.81
N ARG A 38 -10.53 10.53 -18.06
CA ARG A 38 -9.75 10.48 -19.31
C ARG A 38 -10.59 10.68 -20.56
N VAL A 39 -11.44 11.67 -20.54
CA VAL A 39 -12.29 12.06 -21.66
C VAL A 39 -11.96 13.45 -22.17
N GLU A 40 -12.35 13.75 -23.38
CA GLU A 40 -12.28 15.09 -23.97
C GLU A 40 -13.56 15.38 -24.72
N PHE A 41 -14.22 16.48 -24.42
CA PHE A 41 -15.47 16.87 -25.07
C PHE A 41 -15.23 17.87 -26.21
N LYS A 42 -15.99 17.70 -27.30
CA LYS A 42 -15.99 18.62 -28.45
C LYS A 42 -17.42 18.84 -28.90
N LYS A 43 -17.86 20.10 -28.94
CA LYS A 43 -19.21 20.45 -29.41
C LYS A 43 -19.48 19.98 -30.83
N ALA A 44 -18.63 20.36 -31.79
CA ALA A 44 -18.72 20.01 -33.21
C ALA A 44 -20.16 20.00 -33.78
N ASN A 45 -20.99 20.99 -33.36
CA ASN A 45 -22.40 21.13 -33.74
C ASN A 45 -22.63 22.19 -34.82
N GLN A 46 -21.71 23.19 -34.94
CA GLN A 46 -21.77 24.26 -35.95
C GLN A 46 -20.73 24.10 -37.06
N GLY A 47 -20.06 22.94 -37.14
CA GLY A 47 -19.03 22.57 -38.10
C GLY A 47 -18.28 21.33 -37.67
N LEU A 48 -17.62 20.68 -38.62
CA LEU A 48 -16.85 19.47 -38.34
C LEU A 48 -15.54 19.81 -37.63
N PHE A 49 -15.19 19.03 -36.60
CA PHE A 49 -13.88 19.10 -36.00
C PHE A 49 -12.83 18.56 -36.98
N SER A 50 -11.69 19.20 -37.07
CA SER A 50 -10.67 18.85 -38.07
C SER A 50 -10.11 17.44 -37.80
N TYR A 51 -10.05 16.62 -38.84
CA TYR A 51 -9.51 15.26 -38.77
C TYR A 51 -7.98 15.26 -38.58
N ASN A 52 -7.23 15.98 -39.40
CA ASN A 52 -5.77 16.01 -39.45
C ASN A 52 -5.16 17.41 -39.34
N GLY A 53 -5.93 18.44 -39.04
CA GLY A 53 -5.47 19.80 -38.88
C GLY A 53 -5.08 20.54 -40.16
N SER A 54 -5.42 19.98 -41.34
CA SER A 54 -5.13 20.61 -42.64
C SER A 54 -5.69 22.05 -42.74
N GLY A 55 -4.99 22.92 -43.41
CA GLY A 55 -5.36 24.35 -43.61
C GLY A 55 -4.92 25.29 -42.48
N LYS A 56 -4.31 24.79 -41.36
CA LYS A 56 -3.75 25.64 -40.31
C LYS A 56 -2.24 25.80 -40.45
N SER A 57 -1.75 27.04 -40.36
CA SER A 57 -0.33 27.34 -40.55
C SER A 57 0.57 26.97 -39.38
N LYS A 58 0.07 27.18 -38.13
CA LYS A 58 0.84 26.86 -36.92
C LYS A 58 0.76 25.40 -36.56
N ALA A 59 1.88 24.75 -36.25
CA ALA A 59 1.94 23.34 -35.86
C ALA A 59 1.09 23.02 -34.62
N THR A 60 1.08 23.89 -33.61
CA THR A 60 0.24 23.77 -32.42
C THR A 60 -1.26 23.69 -32.75
N ASP A 61 -1.70 24.48 -33.73
CA ASP A 61 -3.11 24.51 -34.12
C ASP A 61 -3.48 23.34 -35.03
N ARG A 62 -2.51 22.88 -35.89
CA ARG A 62 -2.73 21.66 -36.71
C ARG A 62 -2.91 20.44 -35.85
N ARG A 63 -2.12 20.29 -34.77
CA ARG A 63 -2.16 19.14 -33.87
C ARG A 63 -3.43 19.08 -33.04
N LYS A 64 -4.16 20.19 -32.85
CA LYS A 64 -5.50 20.23 -32.24
C LYS A 64 -6.55 19.70 -33.23
N CYS A 65 -6.49 18.39 -33.50
CA CYS A 65 -7.36 17.67 -34.45
C CYS A 65 -7.60 16.24 -33.93
N ILE A 66 -8.48 15.48 -34.59
CA ILE A 66 -8.81 14.09 -34.16
C ILE A 66 -7.54 13.25 -34.01
N LEU A 67 -6.66 13.23 -35.02
CA LEU A 67 -5.42 12.43 -34.96
C LEU A 67 -4.50 12.83 -33.82
N GLY A 68 -4.39 14.14 -33.54
CA GLY A 68 -3.56 14.63 -32.43
C GLY A 68 -4.07 14.18 -31.07
N TYR A 69 -5.38 14.26 -30.82
CA TYR A 69 -5.99 13.75 -29.58
C TYR A 69 -5.89 12.23 -29.47
N VAL A 70 -6.13 11.49 -30.57
CA VAL A 70 -5.98 10.03 -30.60
C VAL A 70 -4.58 9.59 -30.20
N VAL A 71 -3.55 10.26 -30.74
CA VAL A 71 -2.15 9.97 -30.39
C VAL A 71 -1.86 10.32 -28.92
N ALA A 72 -2.32 11.46 -28.44
CA ALA A 72 -2.09 11.88 -27.07
C ALA A 72 -2.74 10.91 -26.06
N PHE A 73 -4.02 10.61 -26.22
CA PHE A 73 -4.71 9.64 -25.37
C PHE A 73 -4.06 8.26 -25.41
N CYS A 74 -3.70 7.76 -26.58
CA CYS A 74 -3.04 6.48 -26.70
C CYS A 74 -1.72 6.44 -25.93
N ASN A 75 -0.90 7.49 -26.01
CA ASN A 75 0.37 7.61 -25.30
C ASN A 75 0.19 7.70 -23.77
N GLU A 76 -0.93 8.25 -23.30
CA GLU A 76 -1.26 8.40 -21.88
C GLU A 76 -1.96 7.17 -21.26
N GLY A 77 -2.14 6.11 -22.02
CA GLY A 77 -2.77 4.87 -21.52
C GLY A 77 -4.24 4.71 -21.92
N GLY A 78 -4.72 5.49 -22.89
CA GLY A 78 -6.06 5.42 -23.46
C GLY A 78 -7.01 6.47 -22.91
N GLY A 79 -8.20 6.56 -23.52
CA GLY A 79 -9.25 7.50 -23.14
C GLY A 79 -10.33 7.60 -24.22
N GLU A 80 -11.15 8.63 -24.15
CA GLU A 80 -12.26 8.84 -25.09
C GLU A 80 -12.35 10.28 -25.59
N LEU A 81 -12.60 10.43 -26.88
CA LEU A 81 -12.90 11.70 -27.50
C LEU A 81 -14.38 11.70 -27.88
N ILE A 82 -15.15 12.62 -27.29
CA ILE A 82 -16.60 12.65 -27.34
C ILE A 82 -17.07 13.91 -28.07
N PHE A 83 -17.86 13.74 -29.10
CA PHE A 83 -18.41 14.84 -29.92
C PHE A 83 -19.91 14.99 -29.73
N GLY A 84 -20.40 16.22 -29.87
CA GLY A 84 -21.81 16.56 -29.75
C GLY A 84 -22.24 16.87 -28.31
N VAL A 85 -21.28 17.20 -27.46
CA VAL A 85 -21.50 17.48 -26.05
C VAL A 85 -20.87 18.83 -25.69
N ASP A 86 -21.50 19.58 -24.80
CA ASP A 86 -21.03 20.88 -24.30
C ASP A 86 -19.98 20.69 -23.20
N ASP A 87 -18.95 21.54 -23.15
CA ASP A 87 -17.86 21.48 -22.17
C ASP A 87 -18.32 21.84 -20.73
N ALA A 88 -19.46 22.58 -20.59
CA ALA A 88 -19.96 23.02 -19.30
C ALA A 88 -20.64 21.87 -18.52
N TYR A 89 -20.20 21.61 -17.30
CA TYR A 89 -20.80 20.60 -16.41
C TYR A 89 -22.12 21.09 -15.77
N PRO A 90 -23.20 20.27 -15.67
CA PRO A 90 -23.35 18.96 -16.31
C PRO A 90 -23.43 19.10 -17.84
N HIS A 91 -22.75 18.20 -18.54
CA HIS A 91 -22.56 18.30 -19.98
C HIS A 91 -23.90 18.12 -20.73
N ARG A 92 -24.28 19.14 -21.51
CA ARG A 92 -25.50 19.08 -22.33
C ARG A 92 -25.20 18.48 -23.71
N ILE A 93 -26.10 17.65 -24.19
CA ILE A 93 -26.03 17.12 -25.53
C ILE A 93 -26.48 18.21 -26.50
N VAL A 94 -25.60 18.56 -27.43
CA VAL A 94 -25.85 19.57 -28.48
C VAL A 94 -25.93 18.96 -29.87
N GLY A 95 -25.58 17.67 -29.98
CA GLY A 95 -25.58 16.91 -31.21
C GLY A 95 -24.42 17.24 -32.15
N THR A 96 -23.99 16.26 -32.96
CA THR A 96 -22.92 16.43 -33.96
C THR A 96 -23.19 15.72 -35.26
N GLN A 97 -22.69 16.27 -36.37
CA GLN A 97 -22.65 15.61 -37.69
C GLN A 97 -21.27 15.01 -38.01
N GLN A 98 -20.35 15.03 -37.03
CA GLN A 98 -18.99 14.50 -37.20
C GLN A 98 -19.03 13.05 -37.69
N SER A 99 -18.42 12.75 -38.85
CA SER A 99 -18.32 11.40 -39.44
C SER A 99 -19.65 10.65 -39.49
N GLN A 100 -20.75 11.36 -39.77
CA GLN A 100 -22.07 10.74 -39.89
C GLN A 100 -22.08 9.69 -41.00
N ASP A 101 -22.65 8.50 -40.69
CA ASP A 101 -22.74 7.34 -41.60
C ASP A 101 -21.37 6.79 -42.10
N GLN A 102 -20.25 7.18 -41.46
CA GLN A 102 -18.88 6.81 -41.86
C GLN A 102 -18.03 6.27 -40.70
N LEU A 103 -18.63 5.62 -39.68
CA LEU A 103 -17.93 5.16 -38.48
C LEU A 103 -16.78 4.20 -38.80
N GLY A 104 -17.03 3.17 -39.60
CA GLY A 104 -16.01 2.19 -40.01
C GLY A 104 -14.90 2.81 -40.87
N GLN A 105 -15.24 3.83 -41.68
CA GLN A 105 -14.25 4.57 -42.45
C GLN A 105 -13.35 5.40 -41.54
N LEU A 106 -13.90 6.05 -40.50
CA LEU A 106 -13.15 6.81 -39.51
C LEU A 106 -12.15 5.93 -38.74
N GLU A 107 -12.57 4.73 -38.31
CA GLU A 107 -11.68 3.76 -37.67
C GLU A 107 -10.54 3.33 -38.60
N SER A 108 -10.86 3.04 -39.85
CA SER A 108 -9.90 2.60 -40.87
C SER A 108 -8.87 3.72 -41.19
N ASP A 109 -9.34 4.98 -41.31
CA ASP A 109 -8.51 6.13 -41.59
C ASP A 109 -7.58 6.43 -40.44
N ILE A 110 -8.07 6.40 -39.17
CA ILE A 110 -7.23 6.56 -37.98
C ILE A 110 -6.14 5.49 -37.94
N TYR A 111 -6.51 4.22 -38.18
CA TYR A 111 -5.53 3.13 -38.19
C TYR A 111 -4.47 3.31 -39.28
N ARG A 112 -4.88 3.71 -40.49
CA ARG A 112 -3.96 3.95 -41.61
C ARG A 112 -2.97 5.08 -41.28
N ASP A 113 -3.45 6.18 -40.68
CA ASP A 113 -2.67 7.42 -40.55
C ASP A 113 -1.79 7.45 -39.30
N VAL A 114 -2.20 6.81 -38.19
CA VAL A 114 -1.42 6.80 -36.93
C VAL A 114 -1.19 5.40 -36.35
N GLY A 115 -1.71 4.35 -36.97
CA GLY A 115 -1.48 2.95 -36.55
C GLY A 115 -2.18 2.56 -35.22
N ILE A 116 -3.18 3.31 -34.81
CA ILE A 116 -3.92 3.10 -33.55
C ILE A 116 -5.29 2.50 -33.89
N ARG A 117 -5.61 1.35 -33.30
CA ARG A 117 -6.91 0.69 -33.48
C ARG A 117 -7.92 1.26 -32.49
N THR A 118 -8.73 2.18 -32.93
CA THR A 118 -9.82 2.78 -32.15
C THR A 118 -11.11 1.98 -32.31
N ALA A 119 -12.08 2.20 -31.41
CA ALA A 119 -13.46 1.75 -31.57
C ALA A 119 -14.39 2.96 -31.53
N VAL A 120 -15.27 3.04 -32.52
CA VAL A 120 -16.16 4.20 -32.69
C VAL A 120 -17.61 3.78 -32.56
N TYR A 121 -18.39 4.51 -31.77
CA TYR A 121 -19.82 4.27 -31.64
C TYR A 121 -20.60 5.57 -31.47
N GLU A 122 -21.90 5.50 -31.71
CA GLU A 122 -22.79 6.66 -31.58
C GLU A 122 -23.95 6.34 -30.64
N LEU A 123 -24.47 7.39 -30.03
CA LEU A 123 -25.64 7.40 -29.16
C LEU A 123 -26.57 8.53 -29.59
N PHE A 124 -27.87 8.40 -29.34
CA PHE A 124 -28.86 9.39 -29.70
C PHE A 124 -29.74 9.73 -28.49
N GLU A 125 -30.08 11.01 -28.31
CA GLU A 125 -31.06 11.43 -27.31
C GLU A 125 -32.46 10.91 -27.67
N ASP A 126 -32.79 10.93 -28.94
CA ASP A 126 -33.99 10.31 -29.53
C ASP A 126 -33.57 9.32 -30.62
N GLU A 127 -33.57 8.05 -30.28
CA GLU A 127 -33.22 6.96 -31.15
C GLU A 127 -34.14 6.85 -32.39
N ALA A 128 -35.45 7.16 -32.21
CA ALA A 128 -36.45 7.06 -33.29
C ALA A 128 -36.23 8.10 -34.38
N ASN A 129 -35.90 9.34 -33.95
CA ASN A 129 -35.69 10.46 -34.87
C ASN A 129 -34.19 10.72 -35.15
N ARG A 130 -33.29 9.94 -34.52
CA ARG A 130 -31.81 10.10 -34.60
C ARG A 130 -31.35 11.53 -34.29
N THR A 131 -31.98 12.19 -33.33
CA THR A 131 -31.61 13.55 -32.88
C THR A 131 -30.74 13.50 -31.61
N GLY A 132 -29.99 14.59 -31.35
CA GLY A 132 -29.09 14.63 -30.21
C GLY A 132 -27.94 13.61 -30.33
N ARG A 133 -27.37 13.45 -31.51
CA ARG A 133 -26.32 12.46 -31.79
C ARG A 133 -25.03 12.81 -31.05
N VAL A 134 -24.50 11.84 -30.32
CA VAL A 134 -23.18 11.87 -29.67
C VAL A 134 -22.30 10.82 -30.35
N LEU A 135 -21.11 11.21 -30.79
CA LEU A 135 -20.11 10.31 -31.35
C LEU A 135 -19.00 10.12 -30.32
N VAL A 136 -18.64 8.88 -30.01
CA VAL A 136 -17.56 8.50 -29.10
C VAL A 136 -16.48 7.75 -29.86
N ILE A 137 -15.25 8.22 -29.76
CA ILE A 137 -14.06 7.51 -30.22
C ILE A 137 -13.33 6.99 -28.97
N HIS A 138 -13.40 5.68 -28.77
CA HIS A 138 -12.64 5.02 -27.74
C HIS A 138 -11.23 4.70 -28.22
N ILE A 139 -10.23 5.16 -27.49
CA ILE A 139 -8.81 5.10 -27.84
C ILE A 139 -8.13 4.16 -26.83
N PRO A 140 -7.53 3.06 -27.29
CA PRO A 140 -6.82 2.15 -26.38
C PRO A 140 -5.51 2.77 -25.91
N GLY A 141 -5.03 2.32 -24.75
CA GLY A 141 -3.68 2.62 -24.33
C GLY A 141 -2.62 1.98 -25.22
N ARG A 142 -1.49 2.63 -25.36
CA ARG A 142 -0.34 2.11 -26.10
C ARG A 142 0.21 0.82 -25.44
N PRO A 143 0.78 -0.10 -26.21
CA PRO A 143 1.63 -1.14 -25.67
C PRO A 143 2.85 -0.57 -24.94
N LYS A 144 3.35 -1.28 -23.94
CA LYS A 144 4.57 -0.90 -23.23
C LYS A 144 5.74 -0.68 -24.18
N GLY A 145 6.53 0.35 -23.95
CA GLY A 145 7.70 0.68 -24.75
C GLY A 145 7.41 1.20 -26.15
N LYS A 146 6.14 1.32 -26.54
CA LYS A 146 5.74 1.85 -27.85
C LYS A 146 5.25 3.27 -27.73
N LEU A 147 5.77 4.14 -28.60
CA LEU A 147 5.40 5.55 -28.68
C LEU A 147 4.72 5.83 -30.03
N TYR A 148 3.57 6.47 -29.98
CA TYR A 148 2.86 6.93 -31.18
C TYR A 148 3.14 8.40 -31.46
N LYS A 149 3.17 8.78 -32.73
CA LYS A 149 3.49 10.11 -33.18
C LYS A 149 2.45 10.63 -34.19
N PHE A 150 2.25 11.93 -34.17
CA PHE A 150 1.52 12.64 -35.20
C PHE A 150 2.38 13.81 -35.68
N GLU A 151 2.53 13.97 -37.01
CA GLU A 151 3.50 14.88 -37.63
C GLU A 151 4.94 14.67 -37.07
N ASP A 152 5.37 13.41 -36.95
CA ASP A 152 6.68 12.99 -36.42
C ASP A 152 6.93 13.37 -34.94
N VAL A 153 5.92 13.87 -34.23
CA VAL A 153 6.04 14.36 -32.86
C VAL A 153 5.13 13.54 -31.94
N PRO A 154 5.67 13.03 -30.83
CA PRO A 154 4.83 12.42 -29.81
C PRO A 154 4.08 13.50 -29.03
N LEU A 155 2.79 13.27 -28.82
CA LEU A 155 1.90 14.20 -28.15
C LEU A 155 1.40 13.61 -26.82
N MET A 156 1.17 14.53 -25.87
CA MET A 156 0.51 14.28 -24.59
C MET A 156 -0.45 15.43 -24.27
N ARG A 157 -1.31 15.23 -23.29
CA ARG A 157 -2.14 16.30 -22.73
C ARG A 157 -1.51 16.82 -21.43
N VAL A 158 -1.64 18.11 -21.20
CA VAL A 158 -1.33 18.77 -19.94
C VAL A 158 -2.55 19.60 -19.56
N GLY A 159 -3.39 19.04 -18.69
CA GLY A 159 -4.75 19.53 -18.51
C GLY A 159 -5.55 19.32 -19.81
N GLU A 160 -6.16 20.39 -20.31
CA GLU A 160 -6.94 20.40 -21.57
C GLU A 160 -6.09 20.69 -22.83
N GLU A 161 -4.79 20.93 -22.68
CA GLU A 161 -3.92 21.33 -23.80
C GLU A 161 -3.11 20.16 -24.35
N LEU A 162 -3.12 20.03 -25.70
CA LEU A 162 -2.19 19.17 -26.41
C LEU A 162 -0.79 19.79 -26.46
N LYS A 163 0.19 19.07 -25.94
CA LYS A 163 1.61 19.47 -25.90
C LYS A 163 2.48 18.41 -26.55
N VAL A 164 3.65 18.83 -27.01
CA VAL A 164 4.72 17.92 -27.39
C VAL A 164 5.24 17.26 -26.13
N MET A 165 5.43 15.95 -26.18
CA MET A 165 5.94 15.18 -25.07
C MET A 165 7.41 15.53 -24.80
N PRO A 166 7.81 15.82 -23.56
CA PRO A 166 9.20 16.11 -23.20
C PRO A 166 10.10 14.87 -23.36
N ASP A 167 11.41 15.07 -23.54
CA ASP A 167 12.38 14.00 -23.81
C ASP A 167 12.51 13.01 -22.65
N ASP A 168 12.35 13.45 -21.41
CA ASP A 168 12.33 12.61 -20.21
C ASP A 168 11.15 11.63 -20.23
N VAL A 169 9.94 12.10 -20.56
CA VAL A 169 8.75 11.25 -20.70
C VAL A 169 8.90 10.27 -21.88
N ILE A 170 9.48 10.74 -23.01
CA ILE A 170 9.78 9.87 -24.16
C ILE A 170 10.74 8.76 -23.76
N ARG A 171 11.85 9.12 -23.12
CA ARG A 171 12.85 8.15 -22.60
C ARG A 171 12.18 7.13 -21.72
N ASP A 172 11.34 7.61 -20.82
CA ASP A 172 10.64 6.77 -19.88
C ASP A 172 9.71 5.76 -20.55
N ILE A 173 8.98 6.18 -21.58
CA ILE A 173 8.12 5.28 -22.37
C ILE A 173 8.95 4.23 -23.10
N LEU A 174 10.08 4.60 -23.69
CA LEU A 174 10.93 3.67 -24.43
C LEU A 174 11.60 2.64 -23.50
N LEU A 175 11.90 3.03 -22.27
CA LEU A 175 12.47 2.16 -21.24
C LEU A 175 11.43 1.24 -20.56
N GLU A 176 10.14 1.37 -20.86
CA GLU A 176 9.10 0.47 -20.32
C GLU A 176 9.29 -1.02 -20.68
N ASN A 177 9.98 -1.28 -21.77
CA ASN A 177 10.39 -2.63 -22.19
C ASN A 177 11.79 -2.98 -21.66
N GLU A 178 12.20 -2.49 -20.48
CA GLU A 178 13.41 -3.02 -19.88
C GLU A 178 13.25 -4.54 -19.75
N ASN A 179 14.03 -5.25 -20.56
CA ASN A 179 14.13 -6.70 -20.46
C ASN A 179 14.62 -7.04 -19.05
N ASP A 180 14.07 -8.09 -18.48
CA ASP A 180 14.59 -8.68 -17.25
C ASP A 180 16.07 -9.04 -17.42
N PHE A 181 16.97 -8.20 -16.89
CA PHE A 181 18.41 -8.43 -16.96
C PHE A 181 18.78 -9.81 -16.42
N SER A 182 18.11 -10.25 -15.37
CA SER A 182 18.43 -11.55 -14.76
C SER A 182 18.11 -12.74 -15.67
N ALA A 183 17.16 -12.58 -16.59
CA ALA A 183 16.80 -13.59 -17.58
C ALA A 183 17.66 -13.53 -18.87
N GLU A 184 18.45 -12.47 -19.05
CA GLU A 184 19.34 -12.37 -20.19
C GLU A 184 20.42 -13.45 -20.12
N ILE A 185 20.78 -14.04 -21.27
CA ILE A 185 21.86 -15.01 -21.40
C ILE A 185 23.19 -14.31 -21.15
N CYS A 186 24.08 -14.94 -20.39
CA CYS A 186 25.48 -14.56 -20.26
C CYS A 186 26.35 -15.41 -21.18
N PRO A 187 26.69 -14.99 -22.41
CA PRO A 187 27.35 -15.84 -23.41
C PRO A 187 28.74 -16.31 -23.01
N ALA A 188 29.39 -15.59 -22.10
CA ALA A 188 30.74 -15.89 -21.62
C ALA A 188 30.76 -16.81 -20.40
N ALA A 189 29.58 -17.21 -19.89
CA ALA A 189 29.46 -18.11 -18.74
C ALA A 189 29.29 -19.57 -19.19
N THR A 190 29.86 -20.46 -18.43
CA THR A 190 29.78 -21.92 -18.62
C THR A 190 29.36 -22.61 -17.34
N LEU A 191 28.97 -23.90 -17.39
CA LEU A 191 28.63 -24.68 -16.20
C LEU A 191 29.77 -24.74 -15.17
N ASP A 192 31.02 -24.66 -15.64
CA ASP A 192 32.22 -24.62 -14.77
C ASP A 192 32.30 -23.31 -13.95
N ASP A 193 31.59 -22.27 -14.32
CA ASP A 193 31.52 -21.01 -13.58
C ASP A 193 30.54 -21.08 -12.38
N LEU A 194 29.81 -22.20 -12.23
CA LEU A 194 28.86 -22.38 -11.14
C LEU A 194 29.48 -23.08 -9.92
N ASP A 195 29.00 -22.71 -8.74
CA ASP A 195 29.42 -23.27 -7.45
C ASP A 195 28.51 -24.44 -7.07
N ALA A 196 29.05 -25.64 -7.03
CA ALA A 196 28.30 -26.86 -6.75
C ALA A 196 27.64 -26.86 -5.35
N GLU A 197 28.33 -26.29 -4.34
CA GLU A 197 27.77 -26.18 -2.99
C GLU A 197 26.55 -25.21 -2.96
N ALA A 198 26.63 -24.09 -3.67
CA ALA A 198 25.53 -23.15 -3.79
C ALA A 198 24.32 -23.78 -4.50
N ILE A 199 24.55 -24.61 -5.52
CA ILE A 199 23.47 -25.36 -6.19
C ILE A 199 22.83 -26.36 -5.21
N GLU A 200 23.58 -27.04 -4.37
CA GLU A 200 23.05 -27.96 -3.36
C GLU A 200 22.25 -27.20 -2.28
N ILE A 201 22.66 -25.98 -1.91
CA ILE A 201 21.86 -25.13 -1.01
C ILE A 201 20.53 -24.74 -1.69
N LEU A 202 20.56 -24.31 -2.95
CA LEU A 202 19.38 -24.00 -3.75
C LEU A 202 18.42 -25.19 -3.82
N LYS A 203 18.92 -26.39 -4.15
CA LYS A 203 18.14 -27.64 -4.23
C LYS A 203 17.43 -27.95 -2.92
N ARG A 204 18.15 -27.88 -1.79
CA ARG A 204 17.58 -28.13 -0.46
C ARG A 204 16.47 -27.13 -0.13
N LYS A 205 16.70 -25.84 -0.34
CA LYS A 205 15.68 -24.80 -0.11
C LYS A 205 14.46 -24.99 -1.02
N TYR A 206 14.68 -25.30 -2.31
CA TYR A 206 13.61 -25.57 -3.26
C TYR A 206 12.78 -26.79 -2.87
N ALA A 207 13.42 -27.92 -2.57
CA ALA A 207 12.75 -29.14 -2.13
C ALA A 207 11.93 -28.94 -0.84
N ALA A 208 12.45 -28.19 0.11
CA ALA A 208 11.77 -27.86 1.36
C ALA A 208 10.52 -26.99 1.12
N LYS A 209 10.63 -25.93 0.32
CA LYS A 209 9.50 -25.04 0.00
C LYS A 209 8.42 -25.75 -0.79
N GLN A 210 8.79 -26.58 -1.76
CA GLN A 210 7.85 -27.36 -2.58
C GLN A 210 7.32 -28.62 -1.89
N ARG A 211 7.84 -28.95 -0.70
CA ARG A 211 7.53 -30.19 0.03
C ARG A 211 7.72 -31.46 -0.83
N ASN A 212 8.75 -31.46 -1.67
CA ASN A 212 9.03 -32.54 -2.60
C ASN A 212 10.51 -32.89 -2.62
N THR A 213 10.86 -34.01 -2.00
CA THR A 213 12.24 -34.51 -1.88
C THR A 213 12.81 -35.03 -3.20
N HIS A 214 11.98 -35.28 -4.21
CA HIS A 214 12.44 -35.71 -5.54
C HIS A 214 13.43 -34.70 -6.15
N PHE A 215 13.26 -33.41 -5.89
CA PHE A 215 14.19 -32.38 -6.38
C PHE A 215 15.62 -32.56 -5.90
N LEU A 216 15.85 -33.24 -4.77
CA LEU A 216 17.20 -33.54 -4.28
C LEU A 216 17.93 -34.58 -5.14
N THR A 217 17.20 -35.40 -5.90
CA THR A 217 17.77 -36.45 -6.76
C THR A 217 18.10 -35.97 -8.17
N LEU A 218 17.63 -34.80 -8.58
CA LEU A 218 17.89 -34.23 -9.89
C LEU A 218 19.37 -33.82 -10.02
N ASP A 219 19.93 -33.99 -11.22
CA ASP A 219 21.26 -33.43 -11.49
C ASP A 219 21.23 -31.89 -11.52
N HIS A 220 22.40 -31.26 -11.48
CA HIS A 220 22.53 -29.81 -11.43
C HIS A 220 21.97 -29.13 -12.67
N THR A 221 22.20 -29.70 -13.85
CA THR A 221 21.73 -29.11 -15.12
C THR A 221 20.22 -29.14 -15.21
N GLN A 222 19.61 -30.26 -14.79
CA GLN A 222 18.13 -30.38 -14.80
C GLN A 222 17.47 -29.37 -13.86
N ILE A 223 17.91 -29.26 -12.61
CA ILE A 223 17.29 -28.30 -11.66
C ILE A 223 17.49 -26.85 -12.09
N LEU A 224 18.63 -26.50 -12.67
CA LEU A 224 18.89 -25.17 -13.20
C LEU A 224 17.99 -24.86 -14.40
N SER A 225 17.77 -25.85 -15.28
CA SER A 225 16.87 -25.73 -16.41
C SER A 225 15.41 -25.58 -15.97
N ASP A 226 14.95 -26.40 -15.00
CA ASP A 226 13.58 -26.34 -14.46
C ASP A 226 13.28 -24.99 -13.77
N LEU A 227 14.30 -24.34 -13.23
CA LEU A 227 14.20 -23.01 -12.64
C LEU A 227 14.38 -21.87 -13.66
N GLY A 228 14.65 -22.17 -14.94
CA GLY A 228 14.90 -21.17 -15.99
C GLY A 228 16.26 -20.48 -15.89
N LEU A 229 17.18 -21.03 -15.09
CA LEU A 229 18.55 -20.52 -14.95
C LEU A 229 19.45 -20.93 -16.13
N ILE A 230 19.02 -21.91 -16.91
CA ILE A 230 19.54 -22.26 -18.23
C ILE A 230 18.44 -21.99 -19.26
N ALA A 231 18.75 -21.18 -20.25
CA ALA A 231 17.90 -20.86 -21.39
C ALA A 231 18.65 -21.14 -22.69
N ASP A 232 18.06 -21.86 -23.63
CA ASP A 232 18.67 -22.24 -24.90
C ASP A 232 20.06 -22.92 -24.73
N GLY A 233 20.22 -23.70 -23.66
CA GLY A 233 21.48 -24.40 -23.32
C GLY A 233 22.58 -23.50 -22.76
N GLN A 234 22.31 -22.24 -22.47
CA GLN A 234 23.24 -21.24 -21.96
C GLN A 234 22.79 -20.71 -20.58
N LEU A 235 23.75 -20.25 -19.77
CA LEU A 235 23.47 -19.69 -18.46
C LEU A 235 22.91 -18.27 -18.54
N THR A 236 21.90 -17.99 -17.70
CA THR A 236 21.38 -16.63 -17.50
C THR A 236 22.22 -15.88 -16.45
N TYR A 237 22.11 -14.55 -16.40
CA TYR A 237 22.72 -13.77 -15.31
C TYR A 237 22.14 -14.15 -13.94
N ALA A 238 20.89 -14.57 -13.84
CA ALA A 238 20.32 -15.08 -12.59
C ALA A 238 21.08 -16.31 -12.07
N ALA A 239 21.52 -17.22 -12.94
CA ALA A 239 22.32 -18.36 -12.52
C ALA A 239 23.62 -17.93 -11.83
N LEU A 240 24.34 -16.95 -12.42
CA LEU A 240 25.55 -16.40 -11.82
C LEU A 240 25.28 -15.72 -10.47
N ILE A 241 24.26 -14.88 -10.39
CA ILE A 241 23.91 -14.15 -9.16
C ILE A 241 23.56 -15.13 -8.03
N LEU A 242 22.81 -16.19 -8.35
CA LEU A 242 22.32 -17.15 -7.35
C LEU A 242 23.35 -18.17 -6.94
N VAL A 243 24.08 -18.76 -7.90
CA VAL A 243 24.93 -19.92 -7.69
C VAL A 243 26.30 -19.84 -8.40
N GLY A 244 26.72 -18.66 -8.86
CA GLY A 244 28.04 -18.49 -9.53
C GLY A 244 29.21 -18.55 -8.57
N LYS A 245 30.36 -19.04 -9.05
CA LYS A 245 31.65 -18.97 -8.35
C LYS A 245 32.12 -17.53 -8.20
N THR A 246 32.81 -17.20 -7.13
CA THR A 246 33.41 -15.88 -6.88
C THR A 246 34.27 -15.41 -8.06
N SER A 247 35.07 -16.28 -8.67
CA SER A 247 35.91 -15.96 -9.83
C SER A 247 35.08 -15.59 -11.07
N ALA A 248 33.95 -16.27 -11.28
CA ALA A 248 33.02 -15.98 -12.37
C ALA A 248 32.31 -14.64 -12.16
N LEU A 249 31.81 -14.38 -10.96
CA LEU A 249 31.20 -13.10 -10.60
C LEU A 249 32.19 -11.94 -10.77
N ALA A 250 33.43 -12.07 -10.28
CA ALA A 250 34.44 -11.04 -10.42
C ALA A 250 34.78 -10.73 -11.90
N ARG A 251 34.70 -11.72 -12.78
CA ARG A 251 34.97 -11.56 -14.22
C ARG A 251 33.78 -11.06 -15.02
N LEU A 252 32.59 -11.58 -14.74
CA LEU A 252 31.39 -11.40 -15.59
C LEU A 252 30.38 -10.39 -15.01
N LEU A 253 30.34 -10.22 -13.68
CA LEU A 253 29.36 -9.40 -12.99
C LEU A 253 29.93 -8.81 -11.67
N PRO A 254 31.04 -8.06 -11.73
CA PRO A 254 31.79 -7.61 -10.54
C PRO A 254 30.95 -6.72 -9.60
N GLN A 255 29.91 -6.08 -10.12
CA GLN A 255 28.99 -5.27 -9.33
C GLN A 255 27.96 -6.10 -8.53
N ALA A 256 27.80 -7.40 -8.80
CA ALA A 256 26.88 -8.27 -8.05
C ALA A 256 27.49 -8.69 -6.70
N LYS A 257 27.85 -7.72 -5.88
CA LYS A 257 28.37 -7.91 -4.53
C LYS A 257 27.56 -7.08 -3.53
N ILE A 258 27.67 -7.48 -2.27
CA ILE A 258 27.10 -6.74 -1.13
C ILE A 258 28.24 -6.25 -0.26
N VAL A 259 28.18 -5.01 0.17
CA VAL A 259 29.12 -4.40 1.10
C VAL A 259 28.39 -4.14 2.41
N LEU A 260 28.89 -4.68 3.51
CA LEU A 260 28.44 -4.38 4.85
C LEU A 260 29.48 -3.48 5.53
N GLU A 261 29.07 -2.30 5.92
CA GLU A 261 29.83 -1.41 6.81
C GLU A 261 29.19 -1.34 8.18
N TYR A 262 30.02 -1.34 9.22
CA TYR A 262 29.61 -1.02 10.57
C TYR A 262 30.26 0.28 11.02
N ARG A 263 29.47 1.18 11.61
CA ARG A 263 29.92 2.45 12.19
C ARG A 263 29.34 2.60 13.58
N HIS A 264 30.16 3.05 14.54
CA HIS A 264 29.69 3.40 15.90
C HIS A 264 28.85 4.67 15.91
N ASP A 265 29.10 5.57 14.97
CA ASP A 265 28.34 6.79 14.75
C ASP A 265 28.00 6.83 13.25
N THR A 266 26.72 6.90 12.94
CA THR A 266 26.19 6.92 11.56
C THR A 266 26.78 8.08 10.74
N ASN A 267 27.08 9.20 11.36
CA ASN A 267 27.62 10.41 10.72
C ASN A 267 29.15 10.40 10.59
N ALA A 268 29.83 9.43 11.22
CA ALA A 268 31.28 9.34 11.12
C ALA A 268 31.70 8.93 9.70
N ILE A 269 32.69 9.63 9.13
CA ILE A 269 33.24 9.30 7.81
C ILE A 269 33.98 7.94 7.84
N PRO A 270 34.86 7.64 8.82
CA PRO A 270 35.54 6.36 8.87
C PRO A 270 34.61 5.26 9.37
N TYR A 271 34.62 4.12 8.65
CA TYR A 271 33.97 2.90 9.12
C TYR A 271 34.83 2.18 10.18
N ASN A 272 34.17 1.48 11.10
CA ASN A 272 34.87 0.63 12.09
C ASN A 272 35.13 -0.76 11.56
N ASN A 273 34.25 -1.27 10.69
CA ASN A 273 34.44 -2.54 9.99
C ASN A 273 33.78 -2.47 8.61
N ARG A 274 34.40 -3.13 7.62
CA ARG A 274 33.87 -3.28 6.26
C ARG A 274 34.12 -4.71 5.78
N THR A 275 33.06 -5.36 5.32
CA THR A 275 33.10 -6.71 4.75
C THR A 275 32.49 -6.67 3.37
N GLU A 276 33.18 -7.26 2.38
CA GLU A 276 32.64 -7.39 1.03
C GLU A 276 32.25 -8.85 0.75
N TYR A 277 31.01 -9.06 0.36
CA TYR A 277 30.47 -10.36 -0.04
C TYR A 277 30.43 -10.42 -1.57
N ALA A 278 31.52 -10.91 -2.18
CA ALA A 278 31.63 -11.11 -3.62
C ALA A 278 31.28 -12.54 -4.04
N THR A 279 30.56 -13.28 -3.20
CA THR A 279 30.05 -14.63 -3.47
C THR A 279 28.61 -14.59 -3.93
N CYS A 280 28.13 -15.69 -4.55
CA CYS A 280 26.75 -15.79 -4.98
C CYS A 280 25.75 -15.75 -3.80
N PHE A 281 24.51 -15.46 -4.12
CA PHE A 281 23.45 -15.22 -3.14
C PHE A 281 23.31 -16.34 -2.11
N PHE A 282 23.22 -17.60 -2.54
CA PHE A 282 22.98 -18.72 -1.62
C PHE A 282 24.14 -18.99 -0.64
N LYS A 283 25.31 -18.45 -0.89
CA LYS A 283 26.46 -18.48 0.06
C LYS A 283 26.56 -17.19 0.87
N THR A 284 25.95 -16.11 0.42
CA THR A 284 26.05 -14.79 1.06
C THR A 284 24.94 -14.55 2.10
N ALA A 285 23.70 -14.93 1.81
CA ALA A 285 22.52 -14.49 2.58
C ALA A 285 22.59 -14.81 4.08
N ASP A 286 22.94 -16.05 4.44
CA ASP A 286 22.99 -16.45 5.85
C ASP A 286 24.23 -15.91 6.55
N ARG A 287 25.35 -15.74 5.82
CA ARG A 287 26.59 -15.15 6.36
C ARG A 287 26.41 -13.66 6.62
N LEU A 288 25.79 -12.92 5.69
CA LEU A 288 25.51 -11.50 5.88
C LEU A 288 24.67 -11.26 7.13
N TRP A 289 23.60 -12.06 7.30
CA TRP A 289 22.80 -11.96 8.52
C TRP A 289 23.60 -12.29 9.78
N ALA A 290 24.40 -13.33 9.76
CA ALA A 290 25.25 -13.70 10.90
C ALA A 290 26.19 -12.56 11.30
N ASP A 291 26.81 -11.88 10.32
CA ASP A 291 27.71 -10.76 10.57
C ASP A 291 26.97 -9.50 11.08
N ILE A 292 25.77 -9.21 10.58
CA ILE A 292 24.88 -8.15 11.12
C ILE A 292 24.47 -8.49 12.56
N ASN A 293 24.12 -9.75 12.81
CA ASN A 293 23.63 -10.18 14.12
C ASN A 293 24.70 -10.22 15.21
N LEU A 294 26.00 -10.21 14.84
CA LEU A 294 27.10 -10.06 15.83
C LEU A 294 27.05 -8.73 16.61
N ARG A 295 26.40 -7.71 16.05
CA ARG A 295 26.26 -6.36 16.64
C ARG A 295 24.80 -5.94 16.73
N ASN A 296 23.93 -6.92 16.90
CA ASN A 296 22.49 -6.76 17.00
C ASN A 296 22.06 -6.98 18.44
N ASP A 297 22.43 -6.03 19.30
CA ASP A 297 22.10 -6.10 20.72
C ASP A 297 20.59 -6.18 20.92
N LYS A 298 20.20 -6.68 22.08
CA LYS A 298 18.79 -6.77 22.47
C LYS A 298 18.47 -5.73 23.53
N ILE A 299 17.33 -5.12 23.38
CA ILE A 299 16.78 -4.17 24.33
C ILE A 299 15.79 -4.93 25.22
N ASP A 300 16.10 -5.01 26.50
CA ASP A 300 15.19 -5.55 27.51
C ASP A 300 14.26 -4.45 28.02
N ILE A 301 12.99 -4.60 27.72
CA ILE A 301 11.95 -3.67 28.17
C ILE A 301 11.16 -4.37 29.27
N SER A 302 11.19 -3.80 30.46
CA SER A 302 10.43 -4.27 31.62
C SER A 302 9.32 -3.27 31.92
N ASP A 303 8.07 -3.69 31.78
CA ASP A 303 6.91 -2.93 32.24
C ASP A 303 6.04 -3.84 33.15
N GLY A 304 6.24 -3.66 34.45
CA GLY A 304 5.57 -4.46 35.49
C GLY A 304 5.90 -5.95 35.38
N LEU A 305 4.93 -6.77 34.99
CA LEU A 305 5.07 -8.23 34.82
C LEU A 305 5.50 -8.64 33.40
N TYR A 306 5.58 -7.71 32.47
CA TYR A 306 5.94 -7.97 31.09
C TYR A 306 7.42 -7.69 30.84
N LEU A 307 8.11 -8.68 30.31
CA LEU A 307 9.48 -8.55 29.82
C LEU A 307 9.47 -8.73 28.30
N LEU A 308 9.73 -7.67 27.57
CA LEU A 308 9.87 -7.72 26.12
C LEU A 308 11.36 -7.64 25.79
N ASN A 309 11.87 -8.61 25.04
CA ASN A 309 13.26 -8.67 24.60
C ASN A 309 13.28 -8.48 23.08
N LEU A 310 13.57 -7.27 22.62
CA LEU A 310 13.56 -6.89 21.22
C LEU A 310 14.99 -6.70 20.69
N PRO A 311 15.34 -7.27 19.52
CA PRO A 311 16.60 -6.97 18.88
C PRO A 311 16.60 -5.54 18.31
N LEU A 312 17.78 -4.91 18.21
CA LEU A 312 17.92 -3.63 17.51
C LEU A 312 17.35 -3.74 16.09
N TYR A 313 17.64 -4.83 15.39
CA TYR A 313 17.16 -5.10 14.03
C TYR A 313 16.54 -6.48 13.95
N ASN A 314 15.28 -6.52 13.52
CA ASN A 314 14.53 -7.76 13.33
C ASN A 314 15.09 -8.56 12.14
N GLU A 315 15.38 -9.85 12.34
CA GLU A 315 15.94 -10.73 11.31
C GLU A 315 15.09 -10.78 10.04
N GLU A 316 13.76 -10.92 10.18
CA GLU A 316 12.87 -11.01 9.03
C GLU A 316 12.85 -9.71 8.23
N VAL A 317 12.87 -8.55 8.92
CA VAL A 317 12.92 -7.22 8.30
C VAL A 317 14.21 -7.03 7.52
N VAL A 318 15.35 -7.36 8.13
CA VAL A 318 16.68 -7.21 7.47
C VAL A 318 16.81 -8.16 6.28
N ARG A 319 16.43 -9.43 6.44
CA ARG A 319 16.45 -10.38 5.32
C ARG A 319 15.57 -9.93 4.17
N GLU A 320 14.37 -9.45 4.46
CA GLU A 320 13.45 -8.95 3.43
C GLU A 320 14.01 -7.70 2.73
N ALA A 321 14.58 -6.75 3.49
CA ALA A 321 15.22 -5.56 2.92
C ALA A 321 16.37 -5.91 1.96
N VAL A 322 17.23 -6.85 2.32
CA VAL A 322 18.35 -7.31 1.47
C VAL A 322 17.83 -8.07 0.25
N ASN A 323 16.85 -8.94 0.42
CA ASN A 323 16.25 -9.69 -0.68
C ASN A 323 15.59 -8.76 -1.70
N ASN A 324 14.89 -7.72 -1.22
CA ASN A 324 14.31 -6.70 -2.08
C ASN A 324 15.39 -5.92 -2.82
N ALA A 325 16.49 -5.55 -2.14
CA ALA A 325 17.61 -4.89 -2.80
C ALA A 325 18.22 -5.77 -3.92
N ILE A 326 18.33 -7.08 -3.73
CA ILE A 326 18.82 -8.03 -4.74
C ILE A 326 17.85 -8.19 -5.91
N ALA A 327 16.56 -8.35 -5.63
CA ALA A 327 15.53 -8.57 -6.64
C ALA A 327 15.23 -7.30 -7.49
N HIS A 328 15.42 -6.11 -6.92
CA HIS A 328 15.02 -4.85 -7.54
C HIS A 328 16.17 -3.98 -8.05
N ARG A 329 17.46 -4.27 -7.65
CA ARG A 329 18.58 -3.45 -8.16
C ARG A 329 18.71 -3.52 -9.68
N ASP A 330 19.22 -2.46 -10.27
CA ASP A 330 19.68 -2.47 -11.66
C ASP A 330 21.12 -3.02 -11.75
N TYR A 331 21.26 -4.24 -12.27
CA TYR A 331 22.57 -4.90 -12.45
C TYR A 331 23.38 -4.31 -13.62
N ARG A 332 22.83 -3.41 -14.42
CA ARG A 332 23.58 -2.66 -15.43
C ARG A 332 24.39 -1.54 -14.80
N CYS A 333 24.02 -1.10 -13.60
CA CYS A 333 24.75 -0.11 -12.81
C CYS A 333 25.95 -0.74 -12.10
N GLN A 334 27.07 0.02 -12.05
CA GLN A 334 28.35 -0.45 -11.48
C GLN A 334 28.39 -0.46 -9.95
N SER A 335 27.49 0.27 -9.26
CA SER A 335 27.46 0.32 -7.80
C SER A 335 26.95 -0.99 -7.20
N GLU A 336 27.50 -1.40 -6.07
CA GLU A 336 27.09 -2.56 -5.29
C GLU A 336 25.83 -2.33 -4.46
N ILE A 337 25.28 -3.40 -3.84
CA ILE A 337 24.33 -3.25 -2.73
C ILE A 337 25.15 -2.87 -1.49
N PHE A 338 24.72 -1.81 -0.82
CA PHE A 338 25.39 -1.28 0.34
C PHE A 338 24.49 -1.39 1.58
N VAL A 339 25.02 -2.01 2.63
CA VAL A 339 24.37 -2.13 3.94
C VAL A 339 25.23 -1.41 4.95
N LEU A 340 24.70 -0.38 5.58
CA LEU A 340 25.32 0.33 6.68
C LEU A 340 24.60 -0.02 7.98
N GLN A 341 25.31 -0.57 8.94
CA GLN A 341 24.80 -0.85 10.28
C GLN A 341 25.45 0.11 11.29
N SER A 342 24.65 0.71 12.14
CA SER A 342 25.09 1.45 13.33
C SER A 342 24.22 1.08 14.53
N PRO A 343 24.51 1.55 15.75
CA PRO A 343 23.60 1.36 16.90
C PRO A 343 22.23 2.03 16.71
N GLU A 344 22.13 3.11 15.92
CA GLU A 344 20.92 3.91 15.76
C GLU A 344 20.07 3.49 14.57
N GLN A 345 20.70 3.02 13.48
CA GLN A 345 19.99 2.67 12.26
C GLN A 345 20.73 1.65 11.39
N LEU A 346 19.96 0.90 10.61
CA LEU A 346 20.44 0.07 9.52
C LEU A 346 19.92 0.63 8.21
N ILE A 347 20.84 0.87 7.25
CA ILE A 347 20.49 1.43 5.94
C ILE A 347 20.82 0.39 4.88
N VAL A 348 19.89 0.14 3.96
CA VAL A 348 20.09 -0.72 2.79
C VAL A 348 19.93 0.11 1.53
N LYS A 349 20.95 0.15 0.67
CA LYS A 349 20.96 0.89 -0.59
C LYS A 349 21.20 -0.02 -1.78
N ASN A 350 20.49 0.22 -2.87
CA ASN A 350 20.75 -0.43 -4.15
C ASN A 350 20.60 0.54 -5.33
N ALA A 351 21.31 0.27 -6.42
CA ALA A 351 21.22 1.02 -7.66
C ALA A 351 19.88 0.77 -8.38
N GLY A 352 19.43 1.79 -9.10
CA GLY A 352 18.14 1.82 -9.79
C GLY A 352 17.01 2.26 -8.87
N GLY A 353 16.30 3.33 -9.24
CA GLY A 353 15.15 3.84 -8.48
C GLY A 353 14.00 2.85 -8.39
N PHE A 354 12.90 3.26 -7.83
CA PHE A 354 11.68 2.43 -7.76
C PHE A 354 11.24 1.97 -9.16
N PRO A 355 10.66 0.76 -9.27
CA PRO A 355 10.00 0.33 -10.49
C PRO A 355 8.94 1.33 -10.91
N ARG A 356 8.67 1.40 -12.22
CA ARG A 356 7.72 2.34 -12.77
C ARG A 356 6.32 2.17 -12.17
N GLY A 357 5.70 3.29 -11.83
CA GLY A 357 4.39 3.31 -11.17
C GLY A 357 4.45 3.07 -9.66
N VAL A 358 5.63 2.79 -9.10
CA VAL A 358 5.85 2.68 -7.66
C VAL A 358 6.45 4.00 -7.15
N ASN A 359 5.87 4.52 -6.08
CA ASN A 359 6.33 5.72 -5.37
C ASN A 359 6.06 5.58 -3.87
N LEU A 360 6.54 6.54 -3.08
CA LEU A 360 6.40 6.50 -1.62
C LEU A 360 4.94 6.45 -1.15
N GLN A 361 3.99 7.00 -1.91
CA GLN A 361 2.58 7.06 -1.53
C GLN A 361 1.83 5.75 -1.79
N ASN A 362 2.26 4.97 -2.79
CA ASN A 362 1.58 3.72 -3.15
C ASN A 362 2.36 2.45 -2.83
N LEU A 363 3.50 2.57 -2.14
CA LEU A 363 4.45 1.49 -1.88
C LEU A 363 3.81 0.25 -1.22
N LEU A 364 2.81 0.45 -0.36
CA LEU A 364 2.06 -0.63 0.31
C LEU A 364 0.87 -1.16 -0.50
N SER A 365 0.41 -0.44 -1.52
CA SER A 365 -0.81 -0.79 -2.27
C SER A 365 -0.54 -1.32 -3.67
N VAL A 366 0.68 -1.15 -4.18
CA VAL A 366 1.06 -1.57 -5.53
C VAL A 366 1.43 -3.06 -5.57
N CYS A 367 1.00 -3.75 -6.62
CA CYS A 367 1.45 -5.13 -6.85
C CYS A 367 2.96 -5.16 -7.09
N SER A 368 3.64 -6.15 -6.48
CA SER A 368 5.08 -6.35 -6.67
C SER A 368 5.43 -6.56 -8.16
N THR A 369 6.28 -5.69 -8.67
CA THR A 369 6.83 -5.77 -10.03
C THR A 369 8.34 -5.75 -9.96
N PRO A 370 9.00 -6.91 -9.68
CA PRO A 370 10.44 -6.95 -9.55
C PRO A 370 11.12 -6.60 -10.89
N ARG A 371 12.20 -5.81 -10.83
CA ARG A 371 13.04 -5.48 -11.99
C ARG A 371 13.66 -6.74 -12.59
N ASN A 372 14.11 -7.67 -11.73
CA ASN A 372 14.72 -8.95 -12.09
C ASN A 372 13.73 -10.09 -11.80
N ARG A 373 12.81 -10.33 -12.73
CA ARG A 373 11.68 -11.26 -12.53
C ARG A 373 12.15 -12.70 -12.33
N LEU A 374 13.09 -13.18 -13.16
CA LEU A 374 13.59 -14.55 -13.04
C LEU A 374 14.26 -14.76 -11.69
N LEU A 375 15.09 -13.80 -11.27
CA LEU A 375 15.75 -13.83 -9.97
C LEU A 375 14.73 -13.89 -8.83
N ALA A 376 13.75 -12.99 -8.82
CA ALA A 376 12.68 -12.95 -7.81
C ALA A 376 11.84 -14.23 -7.81
N ASP A 377 11.54 -14.81 -8.98
CA ASP A 377 10.78 -16.06 -9.09
C ASP A 377 11.55 -17.25 -8.47
N VAL A 378 12.86 -17.35 -8.70
CA VAL A 378 13.68 -18.39 -8.07
C VAL A 378 13.77 -18.20 -6.56
N LEU A 379 13.96 -16.97 -6.07
CA LEU A 379 13.97 -16.67 -4.64
C LEU A 379 12.62 -17.05 -3.99
N ALA A 380 11.51 -16.80 -4.64
CA ALA A 380 10.18 -17.21 -4.17
C ALA A 380 9.99 -18.74 -4.20
N LYS A 381 10.41 -19.41 -5.27
CA LYS A 381 10.32 -20.87 -5.40
C LYS A 381 11.18 -21.59 -4.35
N THR A 382 12.27 -20.98 -3.92
CA THR A 382 13.17 -21.51 -2.88
C THR A 382 12.75 -21.09 -1.45
N GLY A 383 11.67 -20.31 -1.32
CA GLY A 383 11.16 -19.89 -0.03
C GLY A 383 12.01 -18.81 0.67
N VAL A 384 12.90 -18.16 -0.06
CA VAL A 384 13.71 -17.04 0.45
C VAL A 384 12.85 -15.78 0.57
N VAL A 385 11.97 -15.54 -0.39
CA VAL A 385 10.96 -14.48 -0.37
C VAL A 385 9.56 -15.06 -0.53
N GLU A 386 8.55 -14.34 -0.09
CA GLU A 386 7.16 -14.72 -0.33
C GLU A 386 6.67 -14.15 -1.67
N ARG A 387 5.90 -14.96 -2.40
CA ARG A 387 5.44 -14.63 -3.77
C ARG A 387 4.34 -13.57 -3.82
N SER A 388 3.76 -13.22 -2.67
CA SER A 388 2.52 -12.44 -2.59
C SER A 388 2.68 -10.92 -2.70
N GLY A 389 3.88 -10.41 -2.97
CA GLY A 389 4.14 -8.96 -2.97
C GLY A 389 4.10 -8.31 -1.58
N GLN A 390 4.11 -9.11 -0.51
CA GLN A 390 3.98 -8.68 0.88
C GLN A 390 5.33 -8.33 1.56
N GLY A 391 6.41 -8.21 0.79
CA GLY A 391 7.73 -7.96 1.36
C GLY A 391 7.80 -6.64 2.12
N ILE A 392 7.30 -5.56 1.51
CA ILE A 392 7.24 -4.24 2.16
C ILE A 392 6.25 -4.25 3.32
N ASP A 393 5.11 -4.91 3.15
CA ASP A 393 4.12 -5.09 4.22
C ASP A 393 4.74 -5.76 5.44
N LYS A 394 5.57 -6.78 5.23
CA LYS A 394 6.29 -7.48 6.29
C LYS A 394 7.30 -6.58 7.00
N ILE A 395 8.07 -5.79 6.24
CA ILE A 395 9.01 -4.81 6.80
C ILE A 395 8.25 -3.82 7.69
N VAL A 396 7.18 -3.19 7.16
CA VAL A 396 6.39 -2.18 7.89
C VAL A 396 5.69 -2.78 9.10
N LYS A 397 5.01 -3.91 8.90
CA LYS A 397 4.27 -4.59 9.97
C LYS A 397 5.16 -4.96 11.15
N ASN A 398 6.29 -5.64 10.89
CA ASN A 398 7.17 -6.09 11.97
C ASN A 398 7.82 -4.91 12.67
N THR A 399 8.28 -3.88 11.93
CA THR A 399 8.90 -2.69 12.51
C THR A 399 7.93 -1.93 13.42
N LEU A 400 6.70 -1.66 12.96
CA LEU A 400 5.70 -0.97 13.77
C LEU A 400 5.20 -1.81 14.95
N SER A 401 5.11 -3.14 14.79
CA SER A 401 4.72 -4.05 15.88
C SER A 401 5.75 -4.10 17.00
N GLU A 402 7.00 -3.76 16.73
CA GLU A 402 8.06 -3.59 17.73
C GLU A 402 8.07 -2.18 18.34
N GLY A 403 7.12 -1.31 18.02
CA GLY A 403 7.05 0.08 18.51
C GLY A 403 8.13 0.99 17.93
N LYS A 404 8.79 0.58 16.85
CA LYS A 404 9.84 1.33 16.17
C LYS A 404 9.25 2.30 15.15
N LYS A 405 10.09 3.25 14.70
CA LYS A 405 9.73 4.20 13.63
C LYS A 405 9.35 3.49 12.34
N MET A 406 8.43 4.11 11.59
CA MET A 406 8.09 3.68 10.24
C MET A 406 9.36 3.56 9.40
N PRO A 407 9.53 2.46 8.61
CA PRO A 407 10.63 2.36 7.65
C PRO A 407 10.64 3.55 6.69
N ASP A 408 11.79 4.20 6.53
CA ASP A 408 11.93 5.42 5.76
C ASP A 408 12.62 5.16 4.41
N TYR A 409 11.92 5.49 3.32
CA TYR A 409 12.41 5.43 1.94
C TYR A 409 12.58 6.83 1.31
N SER A 410 12.44 7.91 2.09
CA SER A 410 12.41 9.29 1.58
C SER A 410 13.73 9.73 0.91
N HIS A 411 14.83 9.02 1.18
CA HIS A 411 16.14 9.27 0.58
C HIS A 411 16.33 8.59 -0.79
N SER A 412 15.31 7.87 -1.26
CA SER A 412 15.33 7.23 -2.59
C SER A 412 15.10 8.24 -3.70
N ASP A 413 15.75 8.01 -4.84
CA ASP A 413 15.64 8.82 -6.06
C ASP A 413 15.55 7.95 -7.33
N ASP A 414 15.65 8.54 -8.51
CA ASP A 414 15.64 7.84 -9.80
C ASP A 414 16.87 6.92 -10.00
N PHE A 415 17.94 7.11 -9.23
CA PHE A 415 19.20 6.38 -9.36
C PHE A 415 19.37 5.28 -8.32
N GLY A 416 18.66 5.34 -7.21
CA GLY A 416 18.79 4.36 -6.13
C GLY A 416 17.61 4.32 -5.17
N VAL A 417 17.38 3.14 -4.60
CA VAL A 417 16.48 2.95 -3.47
C VAL A 417 17.30 2.88 -2.19
N GLU A 418 16.88 3.65 -1.20
CA GLU A 418 17.51 3.73 0.11
C GLU A 418 16.47 3.51 1.20
N LEU A 419 16.61 2.41 1.96
CA LEU A 419 15.76 2.07 3.09
C LEU A 419 16.49 2.33 4.39
N HIS A 420 15.93 3.15 5.27
CA HIS A 420 16.39 3.38 6.62
C HIS A 420 15.49 2.65 7.63
N LEU A 421 16.10 1.86 8.48
CA LEU A 421 15.46 1.14 9.58
C LEU A 421 16.03 1.66 10.91
N SER A 422 15.21 2.30 11.72
CA SER A 422 15.61 2.77 13.06
C SER A 422 15.68 1.60 14.04
N SER A 423 16.69 1.62 14.91
CA SER A 423 16.77 0.72 16.06
C SER A 423 15.97 1.23 17.26
N GLU A 424 15.66 2.54 17.28
CA GLU A 424 14.98 3.21 18.38
C GLU A 424 13.54 2.75 18.50
N ILE A 425 13.16 2.35 19.71
CA ILE A 425 11.77 2.05 20.05
C ILE A 425 11.12 3.37 20.50
N GLU A 426 10.24 3.92 19.69
CA GLU A 426 9.52 5.16 19.98
C GLU A 426 8.46 4.99 21.04
N ASP A 427 7.76 3.85 21.00
CA ASP A 427 6.59 3.65 21.83
C ASP A 427 6.45 2.17 22.26
N VAL A 428 7.00 1.91 23.44
CA VAL A 428 6.91 0.61 24.10
C VAL A 428 5.47 0.21 24.38
N ALA A 429 4.64 1.17 24.78
CA ALA A 429 3.23 0.91 25.09
C ALA A 429 2.45 0.48 23.85
N PHE A 430 2.81 1.04 22.68
CA PHE A 430 2.22 0.65 21.42
C PHE A 430 2.59 -0.80 21.04
N ALA A 431 3.85 -1.19 21.24
CA ALA A 431 4.27 -2.58 21.01
C ALA A 431 3.53 -3.57 21.92
N LEU A 432 3.45 -3.28 23.21
CA LEU A 432 2.74 -4.10 24.20
C LEU A 432 1.23 -4.17 23.89
N PHE A 433 0.63 -3.05 23.53
CA PHE A 433 -0.76 -2.97 23.11
C PHE A 433 -1.05 -3.86 21.89
N LEU A 434 -0.23 -3.76 20.83
CA LEU A 434 -0.40 -4.59 19.64
C LEU A 434 -0.20 -6.07 19.96
N GLU A 435 0.79 -6.43 20.77
CA GLU A 435 1.05 -7.82 21.16
C GLU A 435 -0.11 -8.40 21.97
N ALA A 436 -0.60 -7.67 22.98
CA ALA A 436 -1.71 -8.10 23.81
C ALA A 436 -2.99 -8.31 23.01
N MET A 437 -3.36 -7.31 22.21
CA MET A 437 -4.59 -7.37 21.41
C MET A 437 -4.54 -8.45 20.32
N GLN A 438 -3.40 -8.63 19.65
CA GLN A 438 -3.27 -9.67 18.63
C GLN A 438 -3.29 -11.09 19.19
N LYS A 439 -2.89 -11.31 20.46
CA LYS A 439 -3.00 -12.61 21.15
C LYS A 439 -4.46 -13.02 21.41
N GLU A 440 -5.34 -12.04 21.62
CA GLU A 440 -6.76 -12.28 21.86
C GLU A 440 -7.55 -12.53 20.56
N LEU A 441 -7.04 -12.07 19.41
CA LEU A 441 -7.70 -12.22 18.12
C LEU A 441 -7.45 -13.60 17.49
N PRO A 442 -8.49 -14.25 16.92
CA PRO A 442 -8.32 -15.42 16.07
C PRO A 442 -7.34 -15.16 14.93
N GLU A 443 -6.66 -16.20 14.44
CA GLU A 443 -5.65 -16.07 13.39
C GLU A 443 -6.18 -15.37 12.11
N GLU A 444 -7.42 -15.65 11.75
CA GLU A 444 -8.11 -15.07 10.59
C GLU A 444 -8.45 -13.57 10.76
N GLN A 445 -8.44 -13.09 12.01
CA GLN A 445 -8.75 -11.68 12.35
C GLN A 445 -7.52 -10.89 12.77
N ARG A 446 -6.32 -11.45 12.66
CA ARG A 446 -5.09 -10.72 12.94
C ARG A 446 -4.99 -9.45 12.10
N LEU A 447 -4.30 -8.45 12.65
CA LEU A 447 -4.17 -7.15 12.01
C LEU A 447 -3.41 -7.24 10.70
N SER A 448 -3.97 -6.63 9.66
CA SER A 448 -3.29 -6.36 8.40
C SER A 448 -2.27 -5.22 8.55
N VAL A 449 -1.35 -5.09 7.61
CA VAL A 449 -0.40 -3.97 7.58
C VAL A 449 -1.12 -2.62 7.55
N PHE A 450 -2.18 -2.49 6.76
CA PHE A 450 -2.97 -1.25 6.66
C PHE A 450 -3.61 -0.86 7.99
N GLU A 451 -4.09 -1.85 8.76
CA GLU A 451 -4.65 -1.62 10.09
C GLU A 451 -3.58 -1.17 11.08
N ILE A 452 -2.39 -1.75 11.05
CA ILE A 452 -1.27 -1.34 11.92
C ILE A 452 -0.80 0.07 11.58
N VAL A 453 -0.67 0.40 10.29
CA VAL A 453 -0.35 1.75 9.83
C VAL A 453 -1.42 2.75 10.26
N ALA A 454 -2.70 2.38 10.14
CA ALA A 454 -3.80 3.22 10.60
C ALA A 454 -3.78 3.44 12.12
N LEU A 455 -3.47 2.41 12.91
CA LEU A 455 -3.29 2.54 14.36
C LEU A 455 -2.13 3.47 14.70
N ASN A 456 -1.00 3.37 13.98
CA ASN A 456 0.13 4.27 14.16
C ASN A 456 -0.25 5.72 13.84
N GLN A 457 -0.98 5.96 12.74
CA GLN A 457 -1.46 7.30 12.39
C GLN A 457 -2.45 7.86 13.42
N ILE A 458 -3.38 7.04 13.95
CA ILE A 458 -4.30 7.46 15.03
C ILE A 458 -3.52 7.79 16.31
N ARG A 459 -2.44 7.06 16.61
CA ARG A 459 -1.55 7.34 17.73
C ARG A 459 -0.89 8.72 17.61
N GLU A 460 -0.42 9.06 16.42
CA GLU A 460 0.26 10.32 16.14
C GLU A 460 -0.74 11.49 15.99
N GLU A 461 -1.84 11.26 15.27
CA GLU A 461 -2.85 12.27 14.96
C GLU A 461 -4.28 11.73 15.14
N SER A 462 -4.98 12.17 16.17
CA SER A 462 -6.36 11.75 16.46
C SER A 462 -7.38 12.07 15.34
N HIS A 463 -7.04 12.94 14.40
CA HIS A 463 -7.86 13.35 13.25
C HIS A 463 -7.36 12.79 11.91
N ALA A 464 -6.63 11.66 11.94
CA ALA A 464 -6.15 11.01 10.73
C ALA A 464 -7.30 10.73 9.74
N ASN A 465 -7.11 11.08 8.47
CA ASN A 465 -8.08 10.80 7.41
C ASN A 465 -7.86 9.37 6.89
N LEU A 466 -8.62 8.42 7.40
CA LEU A 466 -8.47 6.99 7.14
C LEU A 466 -9.68 6.43 6.38
N PRO A 467 -9.49 5.36 5.59
CA PRO A 467 -10.57 4.66 4.90
C PRO A 467 -11.64 4.16 5.87
N ALA A 468 -12.91 4.30 5.51
CA ALA A 468 -14.04 3.92 6.35
C ALA A 468 -14.03 2.44 6.72
N ASP A 469 -13.66 1.57 5.77
CA ASP A 469 -13.60 0.11 5.98
C ASP A 469 -12.52 -0.26 7.01
N THR A 470 -11.36 0.39 6.96
CA THR A 470 -10.27 0.20 7.94
C THR A 470 -10.71 0.63 9.34
N LEU A 471 -11.37 1.80 9.45
CA LEU A 471 -11.90 2.29 10.71
C LEU A 471 -12.96 1.34 11.29
N GLN A 472 -13.87 0.84 10.46
CA GLN A 472 -14.91 -0.11 10.89
C GLN A 472 -14.31 -1.43 11.36
N SER A 473 -13.31 -1.95 10.66
CA SER A 473 -12.59 -3.16 11.05
C SER A 473 -11.90 -2.97 12.41
N LEU A 474 -11.16 -1.88 12.59
CA LEU A 474 -10.47 -1.58 13.86
C LEU A 474 -11.44 -1.38 15.03
N LEU A 475 -12.61 -0.75 14.79
CA LEU A 475 -13.69 -0.64 15.79
C LEU A 475 -14.23 -2.01 16.19
N SER A 476 -14.51 -2.87 15.22
CA SER A 476 -15.05 -4.22 15.48
C SER A 476 -14.08 -5.12 16.24
N LYS A 477 -12.76 -4.92 16.04
CA LYS A 477 -11.69 -5.62 16.77
C LYS A 477 -11.37 -4.98 18.14
N GLY A 478 -12.03 -3.89 18.52
CA GLY A 478 -11.79 -3.19 19.78
C GLY A 478 -10.42 -2.49 19.87
N MET A 479 -9.77 -2.24 18.74
CA MET A 479 -8.46 -1.60 18.69
C MET A 479 -8.53 -0.08 18.88
N ILE A 480 -9.63 0.53 18.43
CA ILE A 480 -9.88 1.97 18.50
C ILE A 480 -11.28 2.24 19.04
N GLU A 481 -11.48 3.47 19.50
CA GLU A 481 -12.76 3.96 19.96
C GLU A 481 -13.14 5.24 19.21
N ARG A 482 -14.41 5.35 18.85
CA ARG A 482 -14.96 6.54 18.22
C ARG A 482 -15.33 7.59 19.27
N ARG A 483 -14.87 8.81 19.10
CA ARG A 483 -15.12 9.95 19.99
C ARG A 483 -15.75 11.13 19.23
N GLY A 484 -16.46 11.98 19.94
CA GLY A 484 -17.13 13.14 19.36
C GLY A 484 -18.44 12.82 18.62
N ARG A 485 -19.08 13.88 18.09
CA ARG A 485 -20.34 13.79 17.32
C ARG A 485 -20.22 14.65 16.06
N THR A 486 -20.81 14.19 14.98
CA THR A 486 -20.89 14.90 13.69
C THR A 486 -19.52 15.37 13.18
N LYS A 487 -19.32 16.68 12.95
CA LYS A 487 -18.06 17.26 12.44
C LYS A 487 -16.86 17.16 13.40
N GLY A 488 -17.08 16.86 14.69
CA GLY A 488 -16.04 16.65 15.70
C GLY A 488 -15.73 15.17 15.95
N THR A 489 -16.16 14.26 15.09
CA THR A 489 -15.83 12.84 15.21
C THR A 489 -14.34 12.63 14.96
N HIS A 490 -13.68 11.93 15.88
CA HIS A 490 -12.29 11.50 15.79
C HIS A 490 -12.14 10.12 16.40
N TYR A 491 -10.98 9.50 16.21
CA TYR A 491 -10.70 8.16 16.71
C TYR A 491 -9.50 8.20 17.63
N VAL A 492 -9.52 7.35 18.64
CA VAL A 492 -8.44 7.19 19.61
C VAL A 492 -8.15 5.70 19.79
N LEU A 493 -6.95 5.35 20.20
CA LEU A 493 -6.62 3.96 20.53
C LEU A 493 -7.48 3.50 21.71
N SER A 494 -7.67 2.18 21.82
CA SER A 494 -8.47 1.63 22.91
C SER A 494 -7.83 1.87 24.27
N LYS A 495 -8.63 1.74 25.33
CA LYS A 495 -8.20 1.91 26.73
C LYS A 495 -6.92 1.16 27.07
N VAL A 496 -6.74 -0.04 26.53
CA VAL A 496 -5.57 -0.92 26.77
C VAL A 496 -4.23 -0.22 26.45
N TYR A 497 -4.18 0.55 25.35
CA TYR A 497 -2.98 1.31 25.03
C TYR A 497 -2.63 2.34 26.11
N TYR A 498 -3.63 3.06 26.64
CA TYR A 498 -3.41 4.10 27.65
C TYR A 498 -3.04 3.50 29.01
N GLU A 499 -3.44 2.28 29.32
CA GLU A 499 -3.00 1.53 30.48
C GLU A 499 -1.50 1.21 30.40
N TYR A 500 -1.02 0.73 29.24
CA TYR A 500 0.42 0.47 29.01
C TYR A 500 1.25 1.75 28.98
N SER A 501 0.72 2.83 28.39
CA SER A 501 1.47 4.10 28.31
C SER A 501 1.52 4.87 29.64
N GLY A 502 0.74 4.46 30.66
CA GLY A 502 0.57 5.19 31.91
C GLY A 502 -0.02 6.60 31.71
N ASN A 503 -0.76 6.81 30.61
CA ASN A 503 -1.38 8.08 30.21
C ASN A 503 -2.90 8.02 30.29
N GLU A 504 -3.45 7.41 31.34
CA GLU A 504 -4.89 7.23 31.55
C GLU A 504 -5.66 8.55 31.56
N GLY A 505 -5.01 9.64 32.00
CA GLY A 505 -5.57 11.00 31.94
C GLY A 505 -5.83 11.47 30.51
N LEU A 506 -4.96 11.10 29.56
CA LEU A 506 -5.16 11.42 28.14
C LEU A 506 -6.38 10.68 27.55
N TYR A 507 -6.57 9.41 27.91
CA TYR A 507 -7.77 8.66 27.54
C TYR A 507 -9.04 9.33 28.07
N SER A 508 -9.04 9.74 29.33
CA SER A 508 -10.17 10.43 29.96
C SER A 508 -10.48 11.77 29.29
N LYS A 509 -9.45 12.50 28.84
CA LYS A 509 -9.59 13.73 28.06
C LYS A 509 -10.31 13.47 26.73
N HIS A 510 -10.05 12.38 26.06
CA HIS A 510 -10.74 12.01 24.83
C HIS A 510 -12.16 11.51 25.07
N LEU A 511 -12.49 10.98 26.27
CA LEU A 511 -13.81 10.47 26.60
C LEU A 511 -14.86 11.56 26.72
N ARG A 512 -14.52 12.69 27.36
CA ARG A 512 -15.49 13.74 27.70
C ARG A 512 -14.94 15.15 27.45
N TRP A 513 -14.99 15.55 26.22
CA TRP A 513 -14.72 16.94 25.88
C TRP A 513 -16.02 17.75 25.95
N ASN A 514 -16.36 18.28 27.10
CA ASN A 514 -17.44 19.24 27.26
C ASN A 514 -16.97 20.35 28.20
N GLU A 515 -16.82 21.55 27.65
CA GLU A 515 -16.17 22.72 28.22
C GLU A 515 -16.73 23.20 29.56
N LYS A 516 -17.86 22.66 30.05
CA LYS A 516 -18.57 23.23 31.20
C LYS A 516 -18.55 22.43 32.50
N GLN A 517 -18.00 21.23 32.57
CA GLN A 517 -18.08 20.43 33.81
C GLN A 517 -16.79 19.61 34.08
N ALA A 518 -15.75 20.30 34.59
CA ALA A 518 -14.53 19.65 35.06
C ALA A 518 -14.76 18.48 36.04
N HIS A 519 -15.82 18.55 36.84
CA HIS A 519 -16.25 17.45 37.72
C HIS A 519 -16.57 16.17 36.96
N ILE A 520 -17.35 16.29 35.86
CA ILE A 520 -17.77 15.13 35.06
C ILE A 520 -16.54 14.51 34.39
N CYS A 521 -15.59 15.31 33.95
CA CYS A 521 -14.34 14.81 33.38
C CYS A 521 -13.50 14.01 34.39
N ILE A 522 -13.38 14.52 35.63
CA ILE A 522 -12.63 13.85 36.70
C ILE A 522 -13.34 12.55 37.11
N LEU A 523 -14.63 12.58 37.33
CA LEU A 523 -15.40 11.40 37.74
C LEU A 523 -15.49 10.36 36.61
N GLY A 524 -15.60 10.81 35.37
CA GLY A 524 -15.60 9.96 34.18
C GLY A 524 -14.28 9.19 33.97
N HIS A 525 -13.16 9.68 34.51
CA HIS A 525 -11.92 8.92 34.54
C HIS A 525 -12.11 7.60 35.27
N PHE A 526 -12.81 7.61 36.42
CA PHE A 526 -13.02 6.44 37.27
C PHE A 526 -14.07 5.43 36.74
N GLU A 527 -14.79 5.75 35.67
CA GLU A 527 -15.61 4.77 34.97
C GLU A 527 -14.73 3.71 34.27
N ASN A 528 -13.51 4.08 33.93
CA ASN A 528 -12.58 3.24 33.18
C ASN A 528 -11.36 2.80 33.98
N PHE A 529 -10.94 3.59 35.00
CA PHE A 529 -9.73 3.35 35.77
C PHE A 529 -10.03 3.43 37.26
N LYS A 530 -9.54 2.48 38.04
CA LYS A 530 -9.78 2.45 39.50
C LYS A 530 -8.98 3.51 40.26
N ARG A 531 -7.89 4.03 39.66
CA ARG A 531 -6.93 4.95 40.30
C ARG A 531 -6.55 6.07 39.35
N ALA A 532 -6.29 7.24 39.91
CA ALA A 532 -5.73 8.37 39.18
C ALA A 532 -4.65 9.07 39.99
N LYS A 533 -3.63 9.59 39.34
CA LYS A 533 -2.61 10.48 39.94
C LYS A 533 -2.93 11.93 39.60
N MET A 534 -2.34 12.89 40.32
CA MET A 534 -2.52 14.31 39.99
C MET A 534 -2.13 14.65 38.55
N LYS A 535 -1.13 13.96 37.98
CA LYS A 535 -0.75 14.15 36.57
C LYS A 535 -1.90 13.84 35.58
N ASP A 536 -2.72 12.84 35.88
CA ASP A 536 -3.82 12.41 35.02
C ASP A 536 -4.92 13.46 34.98
N PHE A 537 -5.25 14.04 36.14
CA PHE A 537 -6.19 15.16 36.23
C PHE A 537 -5.67 16.42 35.54
N VAL A 538 -4.36 16.71 35.66
CA VAL A 538 -3.74 17.81 34.92
C VAL A 538 -3.90 17.59 33.42
N THR A 539 -3.60 16.40 32.93
CA THR A 539 -3.75 16.06 31.50
C THR A 539 -5.19 16.17 31.00
N VAL A 540 -6.18 15.75 31.83
CA VAL A 540 -7.61 15.83 31.48
C VAL A 540 -8.11 17.26 31.39
N LEU A 541 -7.60 18.17 32.25
CA LEU A 541 -8.14 19.52 32.44
C LEU A 541 -7.31 20.64 31.81
N GLU A 542 -6.03 20.40 31.43
CA GLU A 542 -5.27 21.33 30.58
C GLU A 542 -5.86 21.31 29.14
N PRO A 543 -5.98 22.44 28.45
CA PRO A 543 -5.56 23.81 28.75
C PRO A 543 -6.60 24.68 29.46
N HIS A 544 -7.68 24.12 29.96
CA HIS A 544 -8.83 24.90 30.46
C HIS A 544 -8.67 25.37 31.91
N MET A 545 -7.84 24.70 32.69
CA MET A 545 -7.58 25.04 34.11
C MET A 545 -6.10 25.03 34.43
N THR A 546 -5.68 25.99 35.28
CA THR A 546 -4.33 26.00 35.82
C THR A 546 -4.13 24.86 36.85
N ARG A 547 -2.92 24.37 37.03
CA ARG A 547 -2.59 23.33 38.05
C ARG A 547 -3.10 23.68 39.44
N ARG A 548 -3.11 24.97 39.78
CA ARG A 548 -3.63 25.46 41.10
C ARG A 548 -5.15 25.23 41.17
N GLN A 549 -5.87 25.58 40.12
CA GLN A 549 -7.32 25.39 40.06
C GLN A 549 -7.69 23.90 40.09
N ILE A 550 -6.95 23.06 39.33
CA ILE A 550 -7.15 21.60 39.32
C ILE A 550 -6.95 21.03 40.71
N ARG A 551 -5.86 21.44 41.43
CA ARG A 551 -5.62 20.98 42.80
C ARG A 551 -6.74 21.39 43.74
N MET A 552 -7.22 22.63 43.68
CA MET A 552 -8.34 23.10 44.49
C MET A 552 -9.61 22.29 44.21
N LEU A 553 -9.88 21.96 42.96
CA LEU A 553 -11.03 21.15 42.57
C LEU A 553 -10.94 19.72 43.10
N ILE A 554 -9.77 19.08 43.00
CA ILE A 554 -9.54 17.74 43.57
C ILE A 554 -9.68 17.74 45.08
N ASP A 555 -9.13 18.71 45.77
CA ASP A 555 -9.24 18.85 47.24
C ASP A 555 -10.73 19.07 47.64
N GLN A 556 -11.50 19.79 46.83
CA GLN A 556 -12.93 19.97 47.03
C GLN A 556 -13.70 18.64 46.85
N LEU A 557 -13.41 17.84 45.80
CA LEU A 557 -14.02 16.54 45.57
C LEU A 557 -13.69 15.53 46.69
N VAL A 558 -12.48 15.60 47.23
CA VAL A 558 -12.08 14.81 48.43
C VAL A 558 -12.87 15.24 49.64
N THR A 559 -13.02 16.57 49.87
CA THR A 559 -13.82 17.11 50.99
C THR A 559 -15.30 16.75 50.88
N GLN A 560 -15.81 16.64 49.67
CA GLN A 560 -17.20 16.22 49.39
C GLN A 560 -17.43 14.71 49.43
N ASN A 561 -16.42 13.93 49.85
CA ASN A 561 -16.45 12.45 49.84
C ASN A 561 -16.81 11.83 48.48
N MET A 562 -16.44 12.48 47.38
CA MET A 562 -16.53 11.92 46.05
C MET A 562 -15.25 11.17 45.67
N LEU A 563 -14.11 11.67 46.08
CA LEU A 563 -12.80 11.04 45.89
C LEU A 563 -12.15 10.72 47.24
N LEU A 564 -11.38 9.64 47.24
CA LEU A 564 -10.53 9.24 48.38
C LEU A 564 -9.06 9.43 47.98
N ARG A 565 -8.29 10.16 48.82
CA ARG A 565 -6.85 10.31 48.64
C ARG A 565 -6.10 9.21 49.37
N VAL A 566 -5.33 8.40 48.64
CA VAL A 566 -4.56 7.26 49.15
C VAL A 566 -3.08 7.48 48.98
N GLY A 567 -2.29 7.12 50.00
CA GLY A 567 -0.83 7.22 49.98
C GLY A 567 -0.28 8.58 50.41
N LYS A 568 1.06 8.71 50.45
CA LYS A 568 1.78 9.94 50.78
C LYS A 568 2.95 10.17 49.82
N GLY A 569 3.27 11.43 49.56
CA GLY A 569 4.40 11.81 48.73
C GLY A 569 4.19 11.39 47.25
N SER A 570 5.20 10.77 46.66
CA SER A 570 5.16 10.31 45.23
C SER A 570 4.20 9.15 44.99
N ALA A 571 3.80 8.41 46.03
CA ALA A 571 2.84 7.32 45.94
C ALA A 571 1.38 7.78 46.07
N THR A 572 1.11 9.09 46.17
CA THR A 572 -0.25 9.62 46.29
C THR A 572 -1.03 9.37 44.98
N HIS A 573 -2.19 8.73 45.15
CA HIS A 573 -3.19 8.58 44.11
C HIS A 573 -4.59 8.79 44.66
N TYR A 574 -5.57 8.86 43.79
CA TYR A 574 -6.96 9.12 44.12
C TYR A 574 -7.81 7.94 43.59
N GLU A 575 -8.85 7.59 44.35
CA GLU A 575 -9.83 6.56 44.04
C GLU A 575 -11.23 7.15 44.26
N LEU A 576 -12.29 6.54 43.69
CA LEU A 576 -13.66 6.94 44.08
C LEU A 576 -13.91 6.61 45.53
N HIS A 577 -14.61 7.50 46.24
CA HIS A 577 -15.00 7.22 47.61
C HIS A 577 -16.00 6.05 47.63
N PRO A 578 -15.86 5.06 48.53
CA PRO A 578 -16.74 3.88 48.54
C PRO A 578 -18.23 4.19 48.64
N ASP A 579 -18.60 5.23 49.40
CA ASP A 579 -20.00 5.63 49.53
C ASP A 579 -20.54 6.26 48.24
N TYR A 580 -19.73 7.03 47.53
CA TYR A 580 -20.08 7.62 46.25
C TYR A 580 -20.19 6.54 45.15
N GLU A 581 -19.26 5.59 45.13
CA GLU A 581 -19.31 4.43 44.20
C GLU A 581 -20.55 3.57 44.41
N LYS A 582 -20.96 3.37 45.69
CA LYS A 582 -22.19 2.64 46.04
C LYS A 582 -23.45 3.37 45.59
N GLN A 583 -23.50 4.71 45.73
CA GLN A 583 -24.60 5.55 45.24
C GLN A 583 -24.72 5.49 43.71
N GLN A 584 -23.60 5.57 43.00
CA GLN A 584 -23.58 5.49 41.54
C GLN A 584 -24.10 4.12 41.04
N LYS A 585 -23.67 3.02 41.66
CA LYS A 585 -24.16 1.67 41.33
C LYS A 585 -25.65 1.49 41.60
N MET A 586 -26.15 2.07 42.70
CA MET A 586 -27.59 2.03 43.00
C MET A 586 -28.40 2.86 41.98
N GLN A 587 -27.89 4.02 41.56
CA GLN A 587 -28.56 4.84 40.53
C GLN A 587 -28.56 4.16 39.17
N ALA A 588 -27.45 3.51 38.76
CA ALA A 588 -27.37 2.76 37.52
C ALA A 588 -28.35 1.56 37.50
N GLN A 589 -28.41 0.79 38.60
CA GLN A 589 -29.36 -0.31 38.73
C GLN A 589 -30.83 0.16 38.72
N ALA A 590 -31.14 1.29 39.34
CA ALA A 590 -32.49 1.87 39.33
C ALA A 590 -32.87 2.33 37.90
N LEU A 591 -31.93 2.84 37.13
CA LEU A 591 -32.11 3.25 35.74
C LEU A 591 -32.36 2.03 34.84
N GLU A 592 -31.58 0.95 35.00
CA GLU A 592 -31.78 -0.32 34.29
C GLU A 592 -33.14 -0.95 34.58
N ILE A 593 -33.55 -0.96 35.84
CA ILE A 593 -34.87 -1.48 36.25
C ILE A 593 -35.98 -0.60 35.64
N GLY A 594 -35.79 0.73 35.62
CA GLY A 594 -36.73 1.67 34.99
C GLY A 594 -36.83 1.49 33.48
N MET A 595 -35.74 1.27 32.80
CA MET A 595 -35.71 0.99 31.35
C MET A 595 -36.31 -0.38 31.00
N ALA A 596 -36.05 -1.40 31.79
CA ALA A 596 -36.66 -2.71 31.62
C ALA A 596 -38.20 -2.69 31.87
N ALA A 597 -38.63 -1.87 32.82
CA ALA A 597 -40.08 -1.68 33.08
C ALA A 597 -40.78 -0.95 31.92
N LEU A 598 -40.11 0.01 31.27
CA LEU A 598 -40.61 0.71 30.08
C LEU A 598 -40.65 -0.20 28.86
N GLN A 599 -39.63 -1.07 28.66
CA GLN A 599 -39.62 -2.05 27.57
C GLN A 599 -40.73 -3.09 27.73
N ASN A 600 -41.01 -3.57 28.95
CA ASN A 600 -42.12 -4.48 29.23
C ASN A 600 -43.51 -3.84 29.06
N GLN A 601 -43.65 -2.52 29.19
CA GLN A 601 -44.89 -1.81 28.88
C GLN A 601 -45.14 -1.69 27.37
N ASP A 602 -44.09 -1.54 26.57
CA ASP A 602 -44.20 -1.50 25.10
C ASP A 602 -44.49 -2.90 24.50
N GLU A 603 -44.08 -3.99 25.15
CA GLU A 603 -44.44 -5.36 24.71
C GLU A 603 -45.86 -5.74 25.07
N HIS A 604 -46.39 -5.28 26.17
CA HIS A 604 -47.81 -5.52 26.55
C HIS A 604 -48.83 -4.61 25.87
N GLY A 605 -48.37 -3.51 25.27
CA GLY A 605 -49.20 -2.62 24.47
C GLY A 605 -49.48 -3.09 23.04
N LYS A 606 -48.82 -4.14 22.57
CA LYS A 606 -48.99 -4.71 21.22
C LYS A 606 -49.96 -5.88 21.13
N ASP A 607 -50.46 -6.41 22.23
CA ASP A 607 -51.33 -7.60 22.26
C ASP A 607 -52.84 -7.29 22.41
N THR A 608 -53.27 -6.01 22.27
CA THR A 608 -54.69 -5.65 22.31
C THR A 608 -55.10 -4.91 21.02
N THR A 609 -54.86 -5.53 19.87
CA THR A 609 -55.59 -5.21 18.62
C THR A 609 -55.97 -6.55 17.97
N GLU A 610 -56.90 -7.29 18.61
CA GLU A 610 -57.65 -8.34 17.96
C GLU A 610 -59.02 -7.83 17.48
N THR A 611 -59.16 -8.01 16.20
CA THR A 611 -60.36 -8.39 15.45
C THR A 611 -61.67 -7.64 15.73
N PHE A 612 -62.04 -6.75 14.84
CA PHE A 612 -63.40 -6.60 14.37
C PHE A 612 -63.53 -7.12 12.95
N THR A 613 -64.09 -8.30 12.84
CA THR A 613 -64.58 -8.85 11.58
C THR A 613 -65.83 -8.13 11.17
N ASP A 614 -65.80 -7.53 9.97
CA ASP A 614 -67.00 -7.16 9.23
C ASP A 614 -67.82 -8.40 8.90
N ASN A 615 -69.03 -8.44 9.42
CA ASN A 615 -70.16 -9.14 8.80
C ASN A 615 -71.44 -8.36 9.13
N GLU A 616 -72.24 -8.14 8.03
CA GLU A 616 -73.59 -7.66 7.95
C GLU A 616 -73.78 -6.11 7.78
N LEU A 617 -73.84 -5.66 6.58
CA LEU A 617 -74.99 -5.24 5.72
C LEU A 617 -74.47 -4.52 4.49
#